data_294b0f0ddf7f2121dc52045de3d8191d
#
_entry.id   294b0f0ddf7f2121dc52045de3d8191d
#
_cell.length_a   1.000
_cell.length_b   1.000
_cell.length_c   1.000
_cell.angle_alpha   90.00
_cell.angle_beta   90.00
_cell.angle_gamma   90.00
#
_symmetry.space_group_name_H-M   'P 1'
#
loop_
_entity.id
_entity.type
_entity.pdbx_description
1 polymer ?
#
loop_
_entity_poly.entity_id
_entity_poly.type
_entity_poly.pdbx_seq_one_letter_code
_entity_poly.pdbx_strand_id
1 'polypeptide(L)'
;VKGIVKAVLFDWDGTLLDSFPAGYHASVTVLRHFGIDVDRGRFLETYSPNWYETYRILGVPETEWGNADRLWRKIYHLQTSELFPFAASILERLQQAGMSLGLVTSGDRERVLREIDRFGLQGVFSSVVCFEDTHEKKPHPAPLTRGLEELGAAPSTAVYVGDRPEDIYMGQTVGTFTIGVESQYGPWEILKQAAPDLLLPDASHIPQRLGL
;
A
#
# COMPACT_ATOMS: atom_id res chain seq x y z
N VAL A 1 -16.74 -12.99 5.56
CA VAL A 1 -16.91 -12.80 4.11
C VAL A 1 -18.01 -13.76 3.65
N LYS A 2 -19.08 -13.25 3.04
CA LYS A 2 -20.15 -14.11 2.49
C LYS A 2 -19.77 -14.51 1.06
N GLY A 3 -19.22 -15.69 0.87
CA GLY A 3 -18.88 -16.23 -0.45
C GLY A 3 -17.51 -16.90 -0.46
N ILE A 4 -17.17 -17.54 -1.59
CA ILE A 4 -15.86 -18.16 -1.77
C ILE A 4 -14.88 -17.06 -2.21
N VAL A 5 -13.92 -16.70 -1.33
CA VAL A 5 -12.81 -15.82 -1.70
C VAL A 5 -11.82 -16.61 -2.55
N LYS A 6 -11.47 -16.07 -3.72
CA LYS A 6 -10.52 -16.66 -4.66
C LYS A 6 -9.21 -15.89 -4.78
N ALA A 7 -9.26 -14.58 -4.49
CA ALA A 7 -8.10 -13.72 -4.58
C ALA A 7 -8.02 -12.76 -3.39
N VAL A 8 -6.80 -12.48 -2.93
CA VAL A 8 -6.52 -11.45 -1.95
C VAL A 8 -5.44 -10.54 -2.53
N LEU A 9 -5.77 -9.26 -2.67
CA LEU A 9 -4.82 -8.26 -3.10
C LEU A 9 -4.48 -7.35 -1.92
N PHE A 10 -3.22 -7.02 -1.80
CA PHE A 10 -2.68 -6.23 -0.70
C PHE A 10 -2.09 -4.91 -1.19
N ASP A 11 -2.20 -3.89 -0.38
CA ASP A 11 -1.22 -2.82 -0.40
C ASP A 11 0.11 -3.30 0.21
N TRP A 12 1.19 -2.54 -0.02
CA TRP A 12 2.55 -2.89 0.42
C TRP A 12 2.94 -2.12 1.68
N ASP A 13 3.10 -0.82 1.53
CA ASP A 13 3.62 0.09 2.55
C ASP A 13 2.62 0.32 3.68
N GLY A 14 2.95 -0.06 4.92
CA GLY A 14 2.03 0.02 6.06
C GLY A 14 1.07 -1.17 6.19
N THR A 15 0.97 -2.04 5.19
CA THR A 15 0.10 -3.21 5.20
C THR A 15 0.87 -4.52 5.38
N LEU A 16 1.87 -4.79 4.54
CA LEU A 16 2.78 -5.95 4.63
C LEU A 16 4.19 -5.54 5.05
N LEU A 17 4.61 -4.32 4.71
CA LEU A 17 5.93 -3.77 4.96
C LEU A 17 5.85 -2.64 5.99
N ASP A 18 6.66 -2.70 7.05
CA ASP A 18 6.87 -1.59 7.99
C ASP A 18 7.87 -0.59 7.39
N SER A 19 7.38 0.19 6.44
CA SER A 19 8.17 1.17 5.69
C SER A 19 8.06 2.59 6.24
N PHE A 20 7.15 2.85 7.20
CA PHE A 20 6.89 4.20 7.69
C PHE A 20 8.14 4.91 8.24
N PRO A 21 8.98 4.29 9.09
CA PRO A 21 10.17 4.97 9.61
C PRO A 21 11.12 5.41 8.50
N ALA A 22 11.38 4.55 7.52
CA ALA A 22 12.27 4.83 6.39
C ALA A 22 11.67 5.88 5.43
N GLY A 23 10.39 5.72 5.08
CA GLY A 23 9.66 6.64 4.21
C GLY A 23 9.53 8.04 4.80
N TYR A 24 9.19 8.14 6.09
CA TYR A 24 9.12 9.40 6.80
C TYR A 24 10.48 10.11 6.85
N HIS A 25 11.55 9.39 7.21
CA HIS A 25 12.90 9.94 7.23
C HIS A 25 13.32 10.48 5.86
N ALA A 26 13.09 9.71 4.81
CA ALA A 26 13.40 10.13 3.44
C ALA A 26 12.60 11.38 3.04
N SER A 27 11.29 11.40 3.31
CA SER A 27 10.40 12.51 2.98
C SER A 27 10.79 13.80 3.69
N VAL A 28 11.01 13.76 5.01
CA VAL A 28 11.42 14.94 5.78
C VAL A 28 12.78 15.45 5.32
N THR A 29 13.70 14.57 4.97
CA THR A 29 15.03 14.96 4.45
C THR A 29 14.91 15.65 3.09
N VAL A 30 14.06 15.15 2.20
CA VAL A 30 13.76 15.79 0.91
C VAL A 30 13.12 17.17 1.12
N LEU A 31 12.11 17.26 1.98
CA LEU A 31 11.43 18.53 2.25
C LEU A 31 12.38 19.60 2.79
N ARG A 32 13.27 19.21 3.69
CA ARG A 32 14.34 20.12 4.20
C ARG A 32 15.29 20.60 3.11
N HIS A 33 15.58 19.77 2.11
CA HIS A 33 16.39 20.21 0.95
C HIS A 33 15.73 21.37 0.20
N PHE A 34 14.40 21.44 0.20
CA PHE A 34 13.62 22.56 -0.36
C PHE A 34 13.28 23.65 0.66
N GLY A 35 13.91 23.65 1.84
CA GLY A 35 13.66 24.63 2.89
C GLY A 35 12.32 24.46 3.63
N ILE A 36 11.69 23.30 3.50
CA ILE A 36 10.39 22.98 4.11
C ILE A 36 10.65 22.10 5.34
N ASP A 37 10.34 22.61 6.53
CA ASP A 37 10.46 21.86 7.78
C ASP A 37 9.05 21.44 8.23
N VAL A 38 8.87 20.14 8.46
CA VAL A 38 7.60 19.55 8.88
C VAL A 38 7.84 18.60 10.05
N ASP A 39 7.00 18.67 11.05
CA ASP A 39 6.94 17.67 12.10
C ASP A 39 6.09 16.45 11.64
N ARG A 40 6.08 15.39 12.47
CA ARG A 40 5.34 14.17 12.17
C ARG A 40 3.83 14.41 12.02
N GLY A 41 3.26 15.28 12.85
CA GLY A 41 1.82 15.59 12.81
C GLY A 41 1.45 16.21 11.47
N ARG A 42 2.15 17.28 11.08
CA ARG A 42 1.94 17.97 9.80
C ARG A 42 2.20 17.06 8.60
N PHE A 43 3.23 16.20 8.67
CA PHE A 43 3.49 15.22 7.62
C PHE A 43 2.29 14.27 7.43
N LEU A 44 1.78 13.67 8.52
CA LEU A 44 0.66 12.74 8.46
C LEU A 44 -0.65 13.39 7.98
N GLU A 45 -0.90 14.65 8.34
CA GLU A 45 -2.05 15.43 7.86
C GLU A 45 -2.02 15.68 6.35
N THR A 46 -0.82 15.74 5.76
CA THR A 46 -0.62 16.07 4.34
C THR A 46 -0.22 14.86 3.50
N TYR A 47 0.06 13.73 4.13
CA TYR A 47 0.48 12.51 3.44
C TYR A 47 -0.64 11.98 2.52
N SER A 48 -0.26 11.69 1.29
CA SER A 48 -1.09 11.01 0.30
C SER A 48 -0.28 9.87 -0.34
N PRO A 49 -0.91 8.72 -0.64
CA PRO A 49 -0.29 7.67 -1.47
C PRO A 49 0.10 8.17 -2.87
N ASN A 50 -0.58 9.20 -3.37
CA ASN A 50 -0.07 10.01 -4.48
C ASN A 50 0.84 11.10 -3.91
N TRP A 51 2.14 10.82 -3.77
CA TRP A 51 3.11 11.73 -3.14
C TRP A 51 3.25 13.09 -3.83
N TYR A 52 2.84 13.24 -5.09
CA TYR A 52 2.78 14.55 -5.74
C TYR A 52 1.77 15.47 -5.09
N GLU A 53 0.66 14.93 -4.54
CA GLU A 53 -0.26 15.72 -3.73
C GLU A 53 0.39 16.20 -2.43
N THR A 54 1.17 15.36 -1.78
CA THR A 54 1.95 15.75 -0.60
C THR A 54 2.94 16.88 -0.93
N TYR A 55 3.67 16.78 -2.05
CA TYR A 55 4.56 17.84 -2.52
C TYR A 55 3.81 19.14 -2.81
N ARG A 56 2.67 19.04 -3.49
CA ARG A 56 1.83 20.21 -3.80
C ARG A 56 1.35 20.91 -2.54
N ILE A 57 0.81 20.17 -1.57
CA ILE A 57 0.29 20.71 -0.31
C ILE A 57 1.39 21.37 0.52
N LEU A 58 2.58 20.77 0.54
CA LEU A 58 3.71 21.26 1.31
C LEU A 58 4.55 22.33 0.57
N GLY A 59 4.23 22.63 -0.70
CA GLY A 59 4.83 23.73 -1.44
C GLY A 59 6.15 23.39 -2.14
N VAL A 60 6.43 22.12 -2.42
CA VAL A 60 7.55 21.76 -3.32
C VAL A 60 7.19 22.21 -4.73
N PRO A 61 8.04 23.03 -5.40
CA PRO A 61 7.77 23.47 -6.77
C PRO A 61 7.56 22.31 -7.73
N GLU A 62 6.55 22.38 -8.58
CA GLU A 62 6.23 21.28 -9.51
C GLU A 62 7.40 20.93 -10.44
N THR A 63 8.17 21.94 -10.84
CA THR A 63 9.39 21.76 -11.66
C THR A 63 10.47 20.93 -10.95
N GLU A 64 10.39 20.80 -9.63
CA GLU A 64 11.36 20.08 -8.80
C GLU A 64 10.87 18.69 -8.37
N TRP A 65 9.63 18.29 -8.69
CA TRP A 65 9.10 16.99 -8.25
C TRP A 65 9.95 15.81 -8.71
N GLY A 66 10.41 15.81 -9.97
CA GLY A 66 11.29 14.75 -10.46
C GLY A 66 12.67 14.73 -9.76
N ASN A 67 13.15 15.88 -9.29
CA ASN A 67 14.37 15.97 -8.47
C ASN A 67 14.11 15.45 -7.05
N ALA A 68 12.98 15.84 -6.46
CA ALA A 68 12.53 15.36 -5.16
C ALA A 68 12.39 13.82 -5.13
N ASP A 69 11.80 13.22 -6.16
CA ASP A 69 11.66 11.76 -6.30
C ASP A 69 13.02 11.05 -6.36
N ARG A 70 13.95 11.57 -7.18
CA ARG A 70 15.30 10.99 -7.26
C ARG A 70 16.02 11.06 -5.92
N LEU A 71 15.89 12.18 -5.21
CA LEU A 71 16.50 12.38 -3.90
C LEU A 71 15.87 11.46 -2.87
N TRP A 72 14.53 11.33 -2.87
CA TRP A 72 13.79 10.44 -1.98
C TRP A 72 14.23 8.99 -2.14
N ARG A 73 14.28 8.47 -3.36
CA ARG A 73 14.74 7.10 -3.65
C ARG A 73 16.16 6.89 -3.14
N LYS A 74 17.08 7.83 -3.40
CA LYS A 74 18.45 7.74 -2.93
C LYS A 74 18.55 7.66 -1.40
N ILE A 75 17.75 8.46 -0.68
CA ILE A 75 17.76 8.46 0.79
C ILE A 75 17.09 7.20 1.33
N TYR A 76 15.94 6.82 0.76
CA TYR A 76 15.21 5.62 1.17
C TYR A 76 16.07 4.35 1.00
N HIS A 77 16.85 4.24 -0.08
CA HIS A 77 17.76 3.10 -0.31
C HIS A 77 18.84 2.91 0.75
N LEU A 78 19.14 3.95 1.50
CA LEU A 78 20.07 3.89 2.64
C LEU A 78 19.38 3.46 3.95
N GLN A 79 18.06 3.33 3.94
CA GLN A 79 17.28 2.88 5.07
C GLN A 79 16.95 1.39 4.94
N THR A 80 16.57 0.78 6.06
CA THR A 80 16.04 -0.58 6.09
C THR A 80 14.57 -0.56 6.47
N SER A 81 13.73 -1.15 5.63
CA SER A 81 12.36 -1.49 5.96
C SER A 81 12.25 -3.00 6.13
N GLU A 82 11.41 -3.47 7.02
CA GLU A 82 11.23 -4.88 7.29
C GLU A 82 9.78 -5.29 7.04
N LEU A 83 9.55 -6.54 6.68
CA LEU A 83 8.19 -7.08 6.67
C LEU A 83 7.63 -7.04 8.09
N PHE A 84 6.33 -6.78 8.22
CA PHE A 84 5.68 -7.06 9.48
C PHE A 84 5.86 -8.55 9.82
N PRO A 85 6.04 -8.90 11.12
CA PRO A 85 6.38 -10.27 11.53
C PRO A 85 5.39 -11.34 11.04
N PHE A 86 4.15 -10.96 10.80
CA PHE A 86 3.09 -11.84 10.32
C PHE A 86 3.04 -11.99 8.79
N ALA A 87 3.68 -11.09 8.03
CA ALA A 87 3.43 -10.97 6.58
C ALA A 87 3.73 -12.28 5.81
N ALA A 88 4.90 -12.86 6.02
CA ALA A 88 5.26 -14.11 5.32
C ALA A 88 4.29 -15.24 5.65
N SER A 89 3.91 -15.41 6.93
CA SER A 89 3.04 -16.50 7.35
C SER A 89 1.60 -16.37 6.83
N ILE A 90 1.05 -15.15 6.75
CA ILE A 90 -0.29 -14.97 6.17
C ILE A 90 -0.30 -15.23 4.66
N LEU A 91 0.72 -14.77 3.94
CA LEU A 91 0.85 -15.02 2.50
C LEU A 91 0.92 -16.52 2.22
N GLU A 92 1.74 -17.25 2.96
CA GLU A 92 1.86 -18.71 2.84
C GLU A 92 0.51 -19.42 3.12
N ARG A 93 -0.17 -19.06 4.20
CA ARG A 93 -1.47 -19.65 4.55
C ARG A 93 -2.54 -19.43 3.47
N LEU A 94 -2.59 -18.21 2.92
CA LEU A 94 -3.53 -17.88 1.85
C LEU A 94 -3.24 -18.67 0.57
N GLN A 95 -1.95 -18.84 0.21
CA GLN A 95 -1.53 -19.66 -0.93
C GLN A 95 -1.88 -21.15 -0.71
N GLN A 96 -1.61 -21.69 0.48
CA GLN A 96 -1.97 -23.07 0.83
C GLN A 96 -3.48 -23.32 0.77
N ALA A 97 -4.29 -22.28 1.03
CA ALA A 97 -5.75 -22.32 0.85
C ALA A 97 -6.20 -22.18 -0.62
N GLY A 98 -5.27 -22.09 -1.57
CA GLY A 98 -5.57 -22.00 -3.01
C GLY A 98 -6.00 -20.63 -3.48
N MET A 99 -5.72 -19.56 -2.71
CA MET A 99 -6.04 -18.19 -3.11
C MET A 99 -4.95 -17.59 -4.00
N SER A 100 -5.34 -16.89 -5.05
CA SER A 100 -4.41 -16.07 -5.85
C SER A 100 -4.06 -14.80 -5.08
N LEU A 101 -2.78 -14.45 -5.04
CA LEU A 101 -2.30 -13.25 -4.34
C LEU A 101 -1.87 -12.18 -5.34
N GLY A 102 -2.25 -10.93 -5.05
CA GLY A 102 -1.82 -9.76 -5.79
C GLY A 102 -1.27 -8.67 -4.88
N LEU A 103 -0.47 -7.80 -5.46
CA LEU A 103 0.03 -6.59 -4.83
C LEU A 103 -0.40 -5.39 -5.66
N VAL A 104 -1.02 -4.39 -5.02
CA VAL A 104 -1.41 -3.12 -5.66
C VAL A 104 -0.94 -1.99 -4.76
N THR A 105 0.14 -1.34 -5.16
CA THR A 105 0.84 -0.36 -4.31
C THR A 105 1.09 0.96 -5.03
N SER A 106 1.20 2.04 -4.27
CA SER A 106 1.71 3.33 -4.75
C SER A 106 3.25 3.40 -4.76
N GLY A 107 3.94 2.34 -4.33
CA GLY A 107 5.39 2.26 -4.39
C GLY A 107 5.91 2.20 -5.83
N ASP A 108 7.11 2.77 -6.06
CA ASP A 108 7.79 2.65 -7.35
C ASP A 108 8.24 1.21 -7.60
N ARG A 109 8.13 0.78 -8.87
CA ARG A 109 8.34 -0.60 -9.28
C ARG A 109 9.74 -1.14 -8.95
N GLU A 110 10.76 -0.33 -9.17
CA GLU A 110 12.13 -0.76 -8.90
C GLU A 110 12.35 -1.07 -7.42
N ARG A 111 11.86 -0.21 -6.53
CA ARG A 111 11.91 -0.41 -5.09
C ARG A 111 11.13 -1.66 -4.66
N VAL A 112 9.88 -1.76 -5.07
CA VAL A 112 8.98 -2.85 -4.68
C VAL A 112 9.53 -4.21 -5.12
N LEU A 113 10.00 -4.34 -6.36
CA LEU A 113 10.57 -5.61 -6.85
C LEU A 113 11.86 -5.99 -6.13
N ARG A 114 12.71 -5.02 -5.79
CA ARG A 114 13.91 -5.27 -4.98
C ARG A 114 13.57 -5.71 -3.56
N GLU A 115 12.52 -5.13 -2.94
CA GLU A 115 12.05 -5.53 -1.62
C GLU A 115 11.45 -6.95 -1.65
N ILE A 116 10.62 -7.28 -2.66
CA ILE A 116 10.09 -8.63 -2.90
C ILE A 116 11.24 -9.64 -3.02
N ASP A 117 12.30 -9.30 -3.77
CA ASP A 117 13.48 -10.15 -3.92
C ASP A 117 14.23 -10.32 -2.59
N ARG A 118 14.50 -9.23 -1.90
CA ARG A 118 15.19 -9.22 -0.61
C ARG A 118 14.51 -10.11 0.44
N PHE A 119 13.17 -10.15 0.45
CA PHE A 119 12.38 -10.93 1.41
C PHE A 119 12.07 -12.35 0.93
N GLY A 120 12.58 -12.78 -0.24
CA GLY A 120 12.34 -14.11 -0.77
C GLY A 120 10.88 -14.36 -1.17
N LEU A 121 10.17 -13.31 -1.57
CA LEU A 121 8.75 -13.36 -1.96
C LEU A 121 8.55 -13.46 -3.49
N GLN A 122 9.60 -13.81 -4.24
CA GLN A 122 9.49 -14.04 -5.69
C GLN A 122 8.48 -15.14 -5.98
N GLY A 123 7.54 -14.87 -6.89
CA GLY A 123 6.50 -15.83 -7.27
C GLY A 123 5.36 -15.99 -6.25
N VAL A 124 5.39 -15.27 -5.13
CA VAL A 124 4.27 -15.24 -4.16
C VAL A 124 3.07 -14.49 -4.74
N PHE A 125 3.32 -13.35 -5.39
CA PHE A 125 2.27 -12.56 -6.02
C PHE A 125 2.17 -12.89 -7.50
N SER A 126 0.98 -13.30 -7.94
CA SER A 126 0.66 -13.55 -9.36
C SER A 126 0.37 -12.26 -10.14
N SER A 127 0.16 -11.15 -9.45
CA SER A 127 0.04 -9.80 -10.01
C SER A 127 0.77 -8.81 -9.09
N VAL A 128 1.55 -7.89 -9.68
CA VAL A 128 2.22 -6.79 -8.96
C VAL A 128 1.99 -5.50 -9.75
N VAL A 129 1.09 -4.67 -9.25
CA VAL A 129 0.77 -3.36 -9.82
C VAL A 129 1.41 -2.27 -8.95
N CYS A 130 2.32 -1.51 -9.55
CA CYS A 130 3.07 -0.43 -8.92
C CYS A 130 2.62 0.95 -9.44
N PHE A 131 3.20 2.02 -8.90
CA PHE A 131 2.83 3.39 -9.25
C PHE A 131 2.88 3.66 -10.76
N GLU A 132 3.90 3.19 -11.46
CA GLU A 132 4.10 3.47 -12.89
C GLU A 132 3.14 2.71 -13.81
N ASP A 133 2.47 1.68 -13.30
CA ASP A 133 1.70 0.74 -14.12
C ASP A 133 0.34 1.26 -14.58
N THR A 134 -0.17 2.29 -13.93
CA THR A 134 -1.43 2.94 -14.31
C THR A 134 -1.26 4.44 -14.38
N HIS A 135 -2.00 5.09 -15.28
CA HIS A 135 -2.04 6.56 -15.35
C HIS A 135 -2.69 7.12 -14.08
N GLU A 136 -3.89 6.63 -13.76
CA GLU A 136 -4.63 7.02 -12.57
C GLU A 136 -4.10 6.30 -11.33
N LYS A 137 -4.09 6.99 -10.19
CA LYS A 137 -3.54 6.51 -8.92
C LYS A 137 -4.63 6.29 -7.89
N LYS A 138 -4.36 5.53 -6.81
CA LYS A 138 -5.26 5.42 -5.66
C LYS A 138 -5.73 6.83 -5.23
N PRO A 139 -7.01 7.05 -4.98
CA PRO A 139 -8.11 6.08 -4.83
C PRO A 139 -8.85 5.71 -6.14
N HIS A 140 -8.35 6.08 -7.33
CA HIS A 140 -8.96 5.68 -8.60
C HIS A 140 -8.99 4.15 -8.75
N PRO A 141 -10.04 3.54 -9.34
CA PRO A 141 -10.16 2.08 -9.45
C PRO A 141 -9.13 1.41 -10.36
N ALA A 142 -8.51 2.14 -11.28
CA ALA A 142 -7.63 1.56 -12.31
C ALA A 142 -6.52 0.62 -11.79
N PRO A 143 -5.77 0.93 -10.70
CA PRO A 143 -4.73 0.03 -10.20
C PRO A 143 -5.29 -1.32 -9.75
N LEU A 144 -6.39 -1.31 -8.99
CA LEU A 144 -6.99 -2.55 -8.49
C LEU A 144 -7.68 -3.33 -9.60
N THR A 145 -8.36 -2.67 -10.53
CA THR A 145 -8.97 -3.30 -11.72
C THR A 145 -7.90 -4.05 -12.51
N ARG A 146 -6.75 -3.42 -12.78
CA ARG A 146 -5.63 -4.06 -13.45
C ARG A 146 -5.14 -5.30 -12.70
N GLY A 147 -4.93 -5.19 -11.38
CA GLY A 147 -4.51 -6.34 -10.57
C GLY A 147 -5.49 -7.51 -10.63
N LEU A 148 -6.79 -7.24 -10.60
CA LEU A 148 -7.83 -8.26 -10.74
C LEU A 148 -7.86 -8.90 -12.12
N GLU A 149 -7.69 -8.11 -13.19
CA GLU A 149 -7.60 -8.61 -14.57
C GLU A 149 -6.39 -9.54 -14.74
N GLU A 150 -5.23 -9.16 -14.23
CA GLU A 150 -4.01 -9.98 -14.26
C GLU A 150 -4.19 -11.30 -13.50
N LEU A 151 -4.98 -11.31 -12.41
CA LEU A 151 -5.32 -12.51 -11.64
C LEU A 151 -6.47 -13.33 -12.25
N GLY A 152 -7.19 -12.81 -13.24
CA GLY A 152 -8.43 -13.41 -13.74
C GLY A 152 -9.52 -13.51 -12.67
N ALA A 153 -9.53 -12.59 -11.68
CA ALA A 153 -10.42 -12.62 -10.53
C ALA A 153 -11.58 -11.64 -10.68
N ALA A 154 -12.80 -12.08 -10.38
CA ALA A 154 -13.94 -11.17 -10.31
C ALA A 154 -13.91 -10.36 -8.99
N PRO A 155 -14.24 -9.06 -9.00
CA PRO A 155 -14.29 -8.25 -7.79
C PRO A 155 -15.08 -8.89 -6.64
N SER A 156 -16.23 -9.48 -6.92
CA SER A 156 -17.10 -10.11 -5.93
C SER A 156 -16.51 -11.35 -5.24
N THR A 157 -15.41 -11.89 -5.75
CA THR A 157 -14.66 -13.02 -5.17
C THR A 157 -13.27 -12.61 -4.68
N ALA A 158 -13.00 -11.32 -4.64
CA ALA A 158 -11.72 -10.78 -4.23
C ALA A 158 -11.84 -9.93 -2.96
N VAL A 159 -10.77 -9.93 -2.19
CA VAL A 159 -10.56 -9.07 -1.02
C VAL A 159 -9.42 -8.11 -1.33
N TYR A 160 -9.61 -6.83 -1.02
CA TYR A 160 -8.53 -5.86 -1.04
C TYR A 160 -8.19 -5.43 0.39
N VAL A 161 -6.91 -5.43 0.73
CA VAL A 161 -6.38 -5.11 2.06
C VAL A 161 -5.48 -3.90 1.97
N GLY A 162 -5.74 -2.88 2.77
CA GLY A 162 -4.91 -1.69 2.83
C GLY A 162 -5.05 -0.94 4.14
N ASP A 163 -4.21 0.05 4.36
CA ASP A 163 -4.09 0.81 5.61
C ASP A 163 -4.54 2.26 5.47
N ARG A 164 -4.91 2.69 4.23
CA ARG A 164 -5.30 4.07 3.95
C ARG A 164 -6.73 4.18 3.45
N PRO A 165 -7.41 5.34 3.69
CA PRO A 165 -8.73 5.61 3.11
C PRO A 165 -8.79 5.41 1.59
N GLU A 166 -7.71 5.78 0.88
CA GLU A 166 -7.60 5.65 -0.57
C GLU A 166 -7.69 4.19 -1.03
N ASP A 167 -7.17 3.25 -0.23
CA ASP A 167 -7.29 1.81 -0.46
C ASP A 167 -8.73 1.36 -0.37
N ILE A 168 -9.41 1.82 0.67
CA ILE A 168 -10.80 1.46 0.93
C ILE A 168 -11.72 2.01 -0.17
N TYR A 169 -11.57 3.29 -0.52
CA TYR A 169 -12.36 3.91 -1.60
C TYR A 169 -12.13 3.24 -2.95
N MET A 170 -10.87 2.88 -3.26
CA MET A 170 -10.54 2.13 -4.47
C MET A 170 -11.24 0.76 -4.47
N GLY A 171 -11.12 -0.01 -3.38
CA GLY A 171 -11.74 -1.32 -3.24
C GLY A 171 -13.27 -1.28 -3.35
N GLN A 172 -13.92 -0.32 -2.67
CA GLN A 172 -15.36 -0.09 -2.72
C GLN A 172 -15.82 0.27 -4.14
N THR A 173 -15.09 1.15 -4.83
CA THR A 173 -15.41 1.56 -6.20
C THR A 173 -15.34 0.39 -7.18
N VAL A 174 -14.38 -0.52 -7.00
CA VAL A 174 -14.23 -1.73 -7.82
C VAL A 174 -15.26 -2.81 -7.44
N GLY A 175 -15.75 -2.79 -6.20
CA GLY A 175 -16.71 -3.77 -5.68
C GLY A 175 -16.05 -5.00 -5.06
N THR A 176 -14.82 -4.88 -4.57
CA THR A 176 -14.18 -5.94 -3.75
C THR A 176 -14.62 -5.81 -2.29
N PHE A 177 -14.48 -6.89 -1.53
CA PHE A 177 -14.56 -6.83 -0.08
C PHE A 177 -13.31 -6.10 0.45
N THR A 178 -13.49 -5.08 1.29
CA THR A 178 -12.40 -4.24 1.77
C THR A 178 -12.05 -4.53 3.22
N ILE A 179 -10.76 -4.71 3.49
CA ILE A 179 -10.21 -4.84 4.84
C ILE A 179 -9.26 -3.68 5.10
N GLY A 180 -9.60 -2.88 6.11
CA GLY A 180 -8.69 -1.85 6.63
C GLY A 180 -7.83 -2.41 7.75
N VAL A 181 -6.52 -2.14 7.74
CA VAL A 181 -5.58 -2.48 8.82
C VAL A 181 -4.94 -1.23 9.39
N GLU A 182 -4.67 -1.23 10.70
CA GLU A 182 -4.00 -0.09 11.34
C GLU A 182 -2.54 0.03 10.90
N SER A 183 -2.09 1.26 10.71
CA SER A 183 -0.71 1.56 10.36
C SER A 183 -0.22 2.87 10.97
N GLN A 184 1.08 3.15 10.81
CA GLN A 184 1.68 4.41 11.23
C GLN A 184 1.45 5.56 10.23
N TYR A 185 0.91 5.29 9.04
CA TYR A 185 0.67 6.28 7.97
C TYR A 185 -0.57 7.16 8.20
N GLY A 186 -1.38 6.85 9.19
CA GLY A 186 -2.51 7.70 9.53
C GLY A 186 -3.27 7.23 10.76
N PRO A 187 -4.11 8.11 11.33
CA PRO A 187 -4.91 7.75 12.49
C PRO A 187 -6.01 6.76 12.10
N TRP A 188 -6.25 5.81 12.98
CA TRP A 188 -7.30 4.78 12.88
C TRP A 188 -8.69 5.34 12.58
N GLU A 189 -9.00 6.52 13.13
CA GLU A 189 -10.29 7.19 12.95
C GLU A 189 -10.55 7.57 11.49
N ILE A 190 -9.53 7.97 10.75
CA ILE A 190 -9.65 8.32 9.32
C ILE A 190 -9.94 7.06 8.50
N LEU A 191 -9.24 5.96 8.77
CA LEU A 191 -9.49 4.69 8.12
C LEU A 191 -10.91 4.17 8.42
N LYS A 192 -11.35 4.30 9.67
CA LYS A 192 -12.71 3.94 10.11
C LYS A 192 -13.79 4.78 9.38
N GLN A 193 -13.54 6.08 9.14
CA GLN A 193 -14.45 6.94 8.40
C GLN A 193 -14.61 6.53 6.93
N ALA A 194 -13.60 5.89 6.34
CA ALA A 194 -13.69 5.32 5.01
C ALA A 194 -14.63 4.10 4.93
N ALA A 195 -15.10 3.60 6.09
CA ALA A 195 -16.08 2.52 6.25
C ALA A 195 -15.71 1.24 5.47
N PRO A 196 -14.53 0.64 5.69
CA PRO A 196 -14.22 -0.67 5.12
C PRO A 196 -15.22 -1.72 5.61
N ASP A 197 -15.41 -2.80 4.84
CA ASP A 197 -16.27 -3.92 5.24
C ASP A 197 -15.78 -4.60 6.53
N LEU A 198 -14.47 -4.57 6.77
CA LEU A 198 -13.84 -5.08 7.98
C LEU A 198 -12.66 -4.21 8.40
N LEU A 199 -12.56 -3.93 9.70
CA LEU A 199 -11.40 -3.28 10.31
C LEU A 199 -10.66 -4.29 11.20
N LEU A 200 -9.34 -4.36 11.04
CA LEU A 200 -8.47 -5.23 11.82
C LEU A 200 -7.29 -4.43 12.39
N PRO A 201 -6.78 -4.79 13.58
CA PRO A 201 -5.60 -4.12 14.13
C PRO A 201 -4.36 -4.33 13.28
N ASP A 202 -4.27 -5.45 12.56
CA ASP A 202 -3.24 -5.77 11.59
C ASP A 202 -3.70 -6.92 10.68
N ALA A 203 -2.91 -7.22 9.65
CA ALA A 203 -3.24 -8.25 8.68
C ALA A 203 -3.12 -9.70 9.20
N SER A 204 -2.54 -9.93 10.39
CA SER A 204 -2.39 -11.29 10.95
C SER A 204 -3.72 -12.01 11.17
N HIS A 205 -4.79 -11.24 11.35
CA HIS A 205 -6.14 -11.76 11.59
C HIS A 205 -6.88 -12.19 10.31
N ILE A 206 -6.34 -11.87 9.13
CA ILE A 206 -7.02 -12.12 7.85
C ILE A 206 -7.34 -13.61 7.64
N PRO A 207 -6.40 -14.58 7.81
CA PRO A 207 -6.71 -15.97 7.59
C PRO A 207 -7.91 -16.44 8.40
N GLN A 208 -7.96 -16.13 9.70
CA GLN A 208 -9.09 -16.47 10.56
C GLN A 208 -10.42 -15.86 10.08
N ARG A 209 -10.40 -14.62 9.57
CA ARG A 209 -11.60 -13.94 9.05
C ARG A 209 -12.09 -14.51 7.73
N LEU A 210 -11.20 -15.18 6.99
CA LEU A 210 -11.52 -15.90 5.75
C LEU A 210 -11.87 -17.37 6.01
N GLY A 211 -11.83 -17.84 7.27
CA GLY A 211 -12.17 -19.19 7.66
C GLY A 211 -11.03 -20.20 7.51
N LEU A 212 -9.79 -19.73 7.58
CA LEU A 212 -8.56 -20.52 7.47
C LEU A 212 -7.91 -20.75 8.83
#